data_a2d4906793d1133c110e434d08afd15f
#
_entry.id   a2d4906793d1133c110e434d08afd15f
#
_cell.length_a   1.000
_cell.length_b   1.000
_cell.length_c   1.000
_cell.angle_alpha   90.00
_cell.angle_beta   90.00
_cell.angle_gamma   90.00
#
_symmetry.space_group_name_H-M   'P 1'
#
loop_
_entity.id
_entity.type
_entity.pdbx_description
1 polymer ?
#
loop_
_entity_poly.entity_id
_entity_poly.type
_entity_poly.pdbx_seq_one_letter_code
_entity_poly.pdbx_strand_id
1 'polypeptide(L)'
;MSKTNFKQLLQRLSSSGIKANTHKAREWFRSKVRQSGITRTTLMLDKERFSSAITVGKMYCYYYSPKHAKILPYYDEFPLIFVVDINKGGFLGINLHYVSPRDRLIIMESLSTITNNNRYDRSTKLALSYNVLKKISKYNIIKPCVKQYLISHVRSNLMNIEANEWDIAIFLPVQKFKKSSPSKIWNRGV
;
A
#
# COMPACT_ATOMS: atom_id res chain seq x y z
N MET A 1 -16.49 4.63 21.72
CA MET A 1 -15.75 3.44 21.25
C MET A 1 -14.41 3.89 20.67
N SER A 2 -13.30 3.42 21.19
CA SER A 2 -11.96 3.71 20.64
C SER A 2 -11.88 3.13 19.23
N LYS A 3 -11.57 3.99 18.23
CA LYS A 3 -11.43 3.53 16.83
C LYS A 3 -10.19 2.64 16.71
N THR A 4 -10.37 1.44 16.21
CA THR A 4 -9.26 0.51 15.96
C THR A 4 -8.27 1.12 14.96
N ASN A 5 -7.00 1.08 15.29
CA ASN A 5 -5.90 1.53 14.43
C ASN A 5 -4.92 0.38 14.14
N PHE A 6 -3.92 0.61 13.30
CA PHE A 6 -2.90 -0.39 12.96
C PHE A 6 -2.20 -0.96 14.18
N LYS A 7 -1.83 -0.11 15.14
CA LYS A 7 -1.15 -0.52 16.37
C LYS A 7 -1.99 -1.53 17.18
N GLN A 8 -3.30 -1.27 17.30
CA GLN A 8 -4.19 -2.19 18.01
C GLN A 8 -4.37 -3.53 17.27
N LEU A 9 -4.41 -3.53 15.92
CA LEU A 9 -4.46 -4.77 15.15
C LEU A 9 -3.17 -5.58 15.31
N LEU A 10 -2.01 -4.93 15.29
CA LEU A 10 -0.71 -5.58 15.52
C LEU A 10 -0.61 -6.16 16.95
N GLN A 11 -1.11 -5.43 17.95
CA GLN A 11 -1.15 -5.92 19.33
C GLN A 11 -2.04 -7.17 19.47
N ARG A 12 -3.22 -7.16 18.86
CA ARG A 12 -4.13 -8.33 18.84
C ARG A 12 -3.52 -9.53 18.13
N LEU A 13 -2.82 -9.30 17.01
CA LEU A 13 -2.09 -10.36 16.31
C LEU A 13 -1.03 -10.98 17.22
N SER A 14 -0.20 -10.14 17.85
CA SER A 14 0.83 -10.58 18.79
C SER A 14 0.26 -11.35 19.98
N SER A 15 -0.84 -10.86 20.56
CA SER A 15 -1.55 -11.55 21.65
C SER A 15 -2.12 -12.92 21.23
N SER A 16 -2.35 -13.11 19.93
CA SER A 16 -2.74 -14.41 19.36
C SER A 16 -1.56 -15.33 19.07
N GLY A 17 -0.33 -14.97 19.44
CA GLY A 17 0.89 -15.74 19.20
C GLY A 17 1.29 -15.82 17.72
N ILE A 18 0.80 -14.91 16.89
CA ILE A 18 1.08 -14.90 15.45
C ILE A 18 2.15 -13.84 15.15
N LYS A 19 3.23 -14.26 14.48
CA LYS A 19 4.29 -13.35 14.04
C LYS A 19 3.82 -12.53 12.83
N ALA A 20 4.07 -11.21 12.85
CA ALA A 20 3.79 -10.31 11.73
C ALA A 20 4.59 -10.68 10.46
N ASN A 21 4.14 -10.23 9.30
CA ASN A 21 4.74 -10.47 7.98
C ASN A 21 4.89 -11.96 7.65
N THR A 22 3.93 -12.78 8.07
CA THR A 22 3.85 -14.22 7.74
C THR A 22 2.55 -14.53 7.02
N HIS A 23 2.51 -15.67 6.32
CA HIS A 23 1.27 -16.15 5.69
C HIS A 23 0.10 -16.22 6.70
N LYS A 24 0.36 -16.78 7.89
CA LYS A 24 -0.64 -16.87 8.97
C LYS A 24 -1.14 -15.50 9.43
N ALA A 25 -0.25 -14.50 9.51
CA ALA A 25 -0.65 -13.13 9.82
C ALA A 25 -1.55 -12.52 8.73
N ARG A 26 -1.24 -12.75 7.46
CA ARG A 26 -2.06 -12.28 6.33
C ARG A 26 -3.45 -12.89 6.35
N GLU A 27 -3.59 -14.19 6.59
CA GLU A 27 -4.91 -14.82 6.74
C GLU A 27 -5.70 -14.25 7.91
N TRP A 28 -5.03 -14.04 9.05
CA TRP A 28 -5.65 -13.42 10.23
C TRP A 28 -6.12 -11.99 9.92
N PHE A 29 -5.28 -11.14 9.32
CA PHE A 29 -5.68 -9.78 8.93
C PHE A 29 -6.82 -9.78 7.91
N ARG A 30 -6.78 -10.67 6.91
CA ARG A 30 -7.86 -10.81 5.92
C ARG A 30 -9.22 -11.02 6.59
N SER A 31 -9.27 -11.78 7.69
CA SER A 31 -10.51 -12.03 8.44
C SER A 31 -10.92 -10.88 9.36
N LYS A 32 -9.96 -10.09 9.89
CA LYS A 32 -10.21 -9.10 10.96
C LYS A 32 -10.28 -7.66 10.48
N VAL A 33 -9.58 -7.32 9.41
CA VAL A 33 -9.45 -5.91 8.97
C VAL A 33 -10.80 -5.29 8.60
N ARG A 34 -11.69 -6.03 7.96
CA ARG A 34 -13.03 -5.53 7.61
C ARG A 34 -13.86 -5.12 8.83
N GLN A 35 -13.66 -5.79 9.98
CA GLN A 35 -14.35 -5.51 11.22
C GLN A 35 -13.68 -4.41 12.05
N SER A 36 -12.49 -3.96 11.64
CA SER A 36 -11.71 -2.98 12.39
C SER A 36 -12.30 -1.58 12.38
N GLY A 37 -13.14 -1.27 11.42
CA GLY A 37 -13.68 0.08 11.22
C GLY A 37 -12.66 1.09 10.69
N ILE A 38 -11.49 0.64 10.23
CA ILE A 38 -10.49 1.50 9.61
C ILE A 38 -11.01 1.95 8.24
N THR A 39 -11.14 3.25 8.06
CA THR A 39 -11.60 3.92 6.83
C THR A 39 -10.56 4.92 6.35
N ARG A 40 -10.74 5.45 5.15
CA ARG A 40 -9.91 6.57 4.63
C ARG A 40 -9.85 7.73 5.61
N THR A 41 -10.99 8.12 6.14
CA THR A 41 -11.09 9.23 7.11
C THR A 41 -10.32 8.93 8.38
N THR A 42 -10.46 7.73 8.95
CA THR A 42 -9.74 7.38 10.19
C THR A 42 -8.24 7.27 9.98
N LEU A 43 -7.79 6.79 8.81
CA LEU A 43 -6.38 6.80 8.44
C LEU A 43 -5.82 8.21 8.43
N MET A 44 -6.50 9.13 7.75
CA MET A 44 -6.05 10.52 7.59
C MET A 44 -6.18 11.37 8.86
N LEU A 45 -6.68 10.83 9.97
CA LEU A 45 -6.66 11.47 11.28
C LEU A 45 -5.35 11.21 12.05
N ASP A 46 -4.58 10.19 11.68
CA ASP A 46 -3.32 9.82 12.34
C ASP A 46 -2.16 10.69 11.81
N LYS A 47 -2.09 11.90 12.34
CA LYS A 47 -1.12 12.93 11.89
C LYS A 47 0.34 12.56 12.15
N GLU A 48 0.62 11.70 13.14
CA GLU A 48 1.98 11.24 13.47
C GLU A 48 2.62 10.44 12.32
N ARG A 49 1.79 9.90 11.41
CA ARG A 49 2.23 9.12 10.25
C ARG A 49 2.47 9.95 9.01
N PHE A 50 2.20 11.24 9.07
CA PHE A 50 2.39 12.09 7.90
C PHE A 50 3.87 12.26 7.60
N SER A 51 4.21 12.07 6.31
CA SER A 51 5.56 12.24 5.81
C SER A 51 5.66 13.56 5.05
N SER A 52 6.71 14.31 5.34
CA SER A 52 7.07 15.53 4.61
C SER A 52 7.83 15.26 3.32
N ALA A 53 8.36 14.04 3.16
CA ALA A 53 9.16 13.65 2.01
C ALA A 53 8.72 12.29 1.45
N ILE A 54 8.84 12.15 0.14
CA ILE A 54 8.62 10.88 -0.56
C ILE A 54 9.94 10.10 -0.58
N THR A 55 9.87 8.80 -0.27
CA THR A 55 11.04 7.92 -0.26
C THR A 55 10.73 6.67 -1.06
N VAL A 56 11.64 6.29 -1.97
CA VAL A 56 11.53 5.03 -2.71
C VAL A 56 11.54 3.82 -1.77
N GLY A 57 10.78 2.80 -2.11
CA GLY A 57 10.66 1.59 -1.30
C GLY A 57 9.68 1.69 -0.13
N LYS A 58 9.17 2.87 0.20
CA LYS A 58 8.14 3.04 1.23
C LYS A 58 6.74 2.95 0.66
N MET A 59 5.80 2.58 1.53
CA MET A 59 4.37 2.55 1.22
C MET A 59 3.68 3.81 1.73
N TYR A 60 2.83 4.39 0.89
CA TYR A 60 2.01 5.56 1.23
C TYR A 60 0.57 5.40 0.78
N CYS A 61 -0.35 6.05 1.50
CA CYS A 61 -1.69 6.36 1.00
C CYS A 61 -2.00 7.86 1.18
N TYR A 62 -2.84 8.39 0.31
CA TYR A 62 -3.18 9.82 0.26
C TYR A 62 -4.39 10.06 -0.63
N TYR A 63 -5.01 11.24 -0.53
CA TYR A 63 -6.00 11.68 -1.51
C TYR A 63 -5.33 12.24 -2.76
N TYR A 64 -5.83 11.86 -3.92
CA TYR A 64 -5.31 12.24 -5.23
C TYR A 64 -6.41 12.63 -6.20
N SER A 65 -6.18 13.73 -6.96
CA SER A 65 -7.04 14.18 -8.04
C SER A 65 -6.23 14.27 -9.33
N PRO A 66 -6.32 13.29 -10.25
CA PRO A 66 -5.46 13.25 -11.42
C PRO A 66 -5.73 14.42 -12.38
N LYS A 67 -4.67 14.95 -13.01
CA LYS A 67 -4.73 16.07 -13.96
C LYS A 67 -5.77 15.83 -15.08
N HIS A 68 -5.86 14.60 -15.55
CA HIS A 68 -6.69 14.22 -16.69
C HIS A 68 -7.92 13.40 -16.28
N ALA A 69 -8.50 13.65 -15.08
CA ALA A 69 -9.64 12.91 -14.54
C ALA A 69 -10.82 12.77 -15.52
N LYS A 70 -11.07 13.81 -16.34
CA LYS A 70 -12.18 13.81 -17.31
C LYS A 70 -12.02 12.77 -18.42
N ILE A 71 -10.79 12.57 -18.91
CA ILE A 71 -10.49 11.71 -20.06
C ILE A 71 -9.94 10.34 -19.66
N LEU A 72 -9.47 10.16 -18.42
CA LEU A 72 -9.03 8.86 -17.93
C LEU A 72 -10.21 7.88 -17.93
N PRO A 73 -10.00 6.64 -18.39
CA PRO A 73 -11.05 5.60 -18.40
C PRO A 73 -11.44 5.21 -16.96
N TYR A 74 -10.52 5.28 -16.03
CA TYR A 74 -10.71 5.09 -14.58
C TYR A 74 -9.49 5.60 -13.83
N TYR A 75 -9.65 5.86 -12.53
CA TYR A 75 -8.56 6.25 -11.63
C TYR A 75 -8.94 5.98 -10.18
N ASP A 76 -7.93 5.97 -9.29
CA ASP A 76 -8.08 5.80 -7.86
C ASP A 76 -7.86 7.15 -7.16
N GLU A 77 -8.87 7.61 -6.41
CA GLU A 77 -8.80 8.87 -5.64
C GLU A 77 -8.12 8.70 -4.28
N PHE A 78 -7.87 7.47 -3.85
CA PHE A 78 -7.16 7.18 -2.60
C PHE A 78 -6.15 6.05 -2.82
N PRO A 79 -5.08 6.30 -3.58
CA PRO A 79 -4.10 5.27 -3.91
C PRO A 79 -3.35 4.77 -2.67
N LEU A 80 -3.05 3.46 -2.68
CA LEU A 80 -2.12 2.78 -1.78
C LEU A 80 -0.95 2.31 -2.63
N ILE A 81 0.22 2.92 -2.45
CA ILE A 81 1.34 2.72 -3.35
C ILE A 81 2.63 2.32 -2.65
N PHE A 82 3.47 1.54 -3.36
CA PHE A 82 4.90 1.52 -3.12
C PHE A 82 5.60 2.47 -4.10
N VAL A 83 6.39 3.40 -3.61
CA VAL A 83 7.17 4.30 -4.47
C VAL A 83 8.35 3.56 -5.07
N VAL A 84 8.45 3.56 -6.40
CA VAL A 84 9.52 2.86 -7.15
C VAL A 84 10.43 3.80 -7.92
N ASP A 85 10.05 5.07 -8.07
CA ASP A 85 10.89 6.10 -8.67
C ASP A 85 10.40 7.50 -8.30
N ILE A 86 11.33 8.47 -8.31
CA ILE A 86 11.02 9.89 -8.09
C ILE A 86 11.58 10.67 -9.28
N ASN A 87 10.76 11.55 -9.84
CA ASN A 87 11.13 12.38 -10.97
C ASN A 87 10.74 13.85 -10.74
N LYS A 88 11.10 14.72 -11.67
CA LYS A 88 10.77 16.15 -11.58
C LYS A 88 9.24 16.34 -11.55
N GLY A 89 8.75 16.84 -10.42
CA GLY A 89 7.33 17.16 -10.22
C GLY A 89 6.42 16.00 -9.83
N GLY A 90 6.99 14.79 -9.63
CA GLY A 90 6.18 13.63 -9.26
C GLY A 90 6.96 12.38 -8.89
N PHE A 91 6.28 11.25 -8.89
CA PHE A 91 6.84 9.96 -8.57
C PHE A 91 6.07 8.83 -9.26
N LEU A 92 6.74 7.70 -9.45
CA LEU A 92 6.13 6.45 -9.89
C LEU A 92 5.83 5.56 -8.70
N GLY A 93 4.65 4.98 -8.67
CA GLY A 93 4.24 4.03 -7.63
C GLY A 93 3.53 2.82 -8.19
N ILE A 94 3.81 1.64 -7.61
CA ILE A 94 2.95 0.46 -7.80
C ILE A 94 1.69 0.71 -6.96
N ASN A 95 0.56 1.01 -7.60
CA ASN A 95 -0.69 1.15 -6.88
C ASN A 95 -1.28 -0.23 -6.61
N LEU A 96 -1.27 -0.63 -5.33
CA LEU A 96 -1.73 -1.94 -4.90
C LEU A 96 -3.24 -2.15 -5.11
N HIS A 97 -4.03 -1.08 -5.20
CA HIS A 97 -5.45 -1.20 -5.51
C HIS A 97 -5.71 -1.69 -6.94
N TYR A 98 -4.78 -1.45 -7.90
CA TYR A 98 -4.85 -1.99 -9.26
C TYR A 98 -4.34 -3.43 -9.34
N VAL A 99 -3.48 -3.84 -8.40
CA VAL A 99 -2.98 -5.21 -8.31
C VAL A 99 -4.08 -6.13 -7.78
N SER A 100 -4.23 -7.31 -8.38
CA SER A 100 -5.22 -8.29 -7.91
C SER A 100 -4.95 -8.71 -6.46
N PRO A 101 -5.97 -9.12 -5.68
CA PRO A 101 -5.76 -9.57 -4.31
C PRO A 101 -4.74 -10.72 -4.19
N ARG A 102 -4.72 -11.64 -5.16
CA ARG A 102 -3.74 -12.73 -5.22
C ARG A 102 -2.33 -12.21 -5.41
N ASP A 103 -2.13 -11.31 -6.36
CA ASP A 103 -0.80 -10.80 -6.69
C ASP A 103 -0.25 -9.89 -5.59
N ARG A 104 -1.13 -9.17 -4.85
CA ARG A 104 -0.70 -8.45 -3.62
C ARG A 104 -0.06 -9.38 -2.61
N LEU A 105 -0.63 -10.58 -2.40
CA LEU A 105 -0.06 -11.58 -1.48
C LEU A 105 1.31 -12.06 -1.94
N ILE A 106 1.51 -12.26 -3.23
CA ILE A 106 2.81 -12.64 -3.82
C ILE A 106 3.85 -11.54 -3.59
N ILE A 107 3.47 -10.27 -3.79
CA ILE A 107 4.35 -9.14 -3.50
C ILE A 107 4.74 -9.12 -2.01
N MET A 108 3.77 -9.26 -1.10
CA MET A 108 4.05 -9.28 0.34
C MET A 108 4.94 -10.46 0.73
N GLU A 109 4.73 -11.63 0.16
CA GLU A 109 5.58 -12.79 0.40
C GLU A 109 7.03 -12.53 -0.01
N SER A 110 7.23 -11.94 -1.20
CA SER A 110 8.57 -11.56 -1.70
C SER A 110 9.29 -10.55 -0.79
N LEU A 111 8.54 -9.69 -0.10
CA LEU A 111 9.09 -8.69 0.82
C LEU A 111 9.30 -9.24 2.24
N SER A 112 8.56 -10.26 2.64
CA SER A 112 8.57 -10.79 4.01
C SER A 112 9.92 -11.40 4.42
N THR A 113 10.64 -11.98 3.49
CA THR A 113 11.99 -12.51 3.72
C THR A 113 12.99 -11.42 4.12
N ILE A 114 12.81 -10.22 3.61
CA ILE A 114 13.63 -9.06 3.92
C ILE A 114 13.18 -8.42 5.24
N THR A 115 11.88 -8.13 5.36
CA THR A 115 11.33 -7.42 6.53
C THR A 115 11.47 -8.21 7.83
N ASN A 116 11.42 -9.55 7.74
CA ASN A 116 11.59 -10.45 8.88
C ASN A 116 13.03 -10.79 9.23
N ASN A 117 14.00 -10.37 8.43
CA ASN A 117 15.41 -10.69 8.68
C ASN A 117 15.98 -9.77 9.77
N ASN A 118 16.23 -10.31 10.95
CA ASN A 118 16.76 -9.56 12.09
C ASN A 118 18.24 -9.17 11.96
N ARG A 119 18.96 -9.70 10.94
CA ARG A 119 20.35 -9.31 10.65
C ARG A 119 20.45 -7.98 9.90
N TYR A 120 19.34 -7.53 9.28
CA TYR A 120 19.30 -6.29 8.53
C TYR A 120 18.79 -5.15 9.41
N ASP A 121 19.50 -4.03 9.37
CA ASP A 121 19.01 -2.78 9.93
C ASP A 121 17.88 -2.18 9.06
N ARG A 122 17.29 -1.08 9.53
CA ARG A 122 16.17 -0.43 8.86
C ARG A 122 16.54 0.08 7.46
N SER A 123 17.74 0.63 7.29
CA SER A 123 18.20 1.17 6.01
C SER A 123 18.46 0.08 4.98
N THR A 124 19.07 -1.02 5.41
CA THR A 124 19.30 -2.20 4.57
C THR A 124 17.98 -2.83 4.15
N LYS A 125 17.02 -3.00 5.07
CA LYS A 125 15.67 -3.50 4.73
C LYS A 125 14.98 -2.63 3.69
N LEU A 126 15.07 -1.30 3.82
CA LEU A 126 14.48 -0.36 2.87
C LEU A 126 15.13 -0.51 1.48
N ALA A 127 16.46 -0.53 1.41
CA ALA A 127 17.19 -0.65 0.15
C ALA A 127 16.90 -1.98 -0.56
N LEU A 128 16.90 -3.10 0.16
CA LEU A 128 16.58 -4.42 -0.40
C LEU A 128 15.13 -4.51 -0.85
N SER A 129 14.19 -4.00 -0.05
CA SER A 129 12.77 -3.95 -0.43
C SER A 129 12.55 -3.10 -1.68
N TYR A 130 13.22 -1.95 -1.78
CA TYR A 130 13.19 -1.13 -2.99
C TYR A 130 13.69 -1.88 -4.22
N ASN A 131 14.80 -2.61 -4.13
CA ASN A 131 15.35 -3.39 -5.24
C ASN A 131 14.35 -4.45 -5.73
N VAL A 132 13.69 -5.15 -4.80
CA VAL A 132 12.63 -6.13 -5.12
C VAL A 132 11.45 -5.44 -5.82
N LEU A 133 10.94 -4.34 -5.26
CA LEU A 133 9.82 -3.58 -5.83
C LEU A 133 10.15 -3.02 -7.21
N LYS A 134 11.37 -2.50 -7.40
CA LYS A 134 11.84 -1.99 -8.70
C LYS A 134 11.89 -3.09 -9.76
N LYS A 135 12.29 -4.32 -9.37
CA LYS A 135 12.26 -5.49 -10.25
C LYS A 135 10.82 -5.91 -10.58
N ILE A 136 9.96 -6.02 -9.56
CA ILE A 136 8.56 -6.41 -9.71
C ILE A 136 7.80 -5.42 -10.61
N SER A 137 8.08 -4.12 -10.50
CA SER A 137 7.41 -3.08 -11.31
C SER A 137 7.55 -3.26 -12.82
N LYS A 138 8.54 -4.04 -13.25
CA LYS A 138 8.81 -4.35 -14.67
C LYS A 138 8.07 -5.59 -15.18
N TYR A 139 7.49 -6.42 -14.30
CA TYR A 139 6.77 -7.62 -14.71
C TYR A 139 5.47 -7.24 -15.44
N ASN A 140 5.16 -7.96 -16.52
CA ASN A 140 4.02 -7.66 -17.39
C ASN A 140 2.69 -7.50 -16.62
N ILE A 141 2.46 -8.32 -15.60
CA ILE A 141 1.25 -8.28 -14.77
C ILE A 141 1.20 -7.06 -13.83
N ILE A 142 2.36 -6.54 -13.41
CA ILE A 142 2.46 -5.40 -12.48
C ILE A 142 2.66 -4.07 -13.20
N LYS A 143 3.32 -4.08 -14.36
CA LYS A 143 3.60 -2.88 -15.15
C LYS A 143 2.36 -1.98 -15.37
N PRO A 144 1.16 -2.49 -15.67
CA PRO A 144 -0.05 -1.67 -15.78
C PRO A 144 -0.50 -1.04 -14.47
N CYS A 145 -0.05 -1.57 -13.32
CA CYS A 145 -0.36 -1.06 -11.98
C CYS A 145 0.62 0.04 -11.53
N VAL A 146 1.70 0.25 -12.26
CA VAL A 146 2.64 1.36 -12.02
C VAL A 146 2.04 2.63 -12.59
N LYS A 147 1.84 3.63 -11.73
CA LYS A 147 1.20 4.90 -12.08
C LYS A 147 2.11 6.07 -11.78
N GLN A 148 2.04 7.09 -12.65
CA GLN A 148 2.67 8.39 -12.42
C GLN A 148 1.76 9.26 -11.57
N TYR A 149 2.30 9.81 -10.50
CA TYR A 149 1.62 10.75 -9.62
C TYR A 149 2.32 12.11 -9.66
N LEU A 150 1.56 13.16 -9.88
CA LEU A 150 2.05 14.54 -9.85
C LEU A 150 1.88 15.09 -8.42
N ILE A 151 2.93 15.65 -7.84
CA ILE A 151 2.88 16.23 -6.48
C ILE A 151 1.82 17.34 -6.40
N SER A 152 1.71 18.18 -7.43
CA SER A 152 0.69 19.25 -7.52
C SER A 152 -0.76 18.74 -7.49
N HIS A 153 -0.98 17.46 -7.71
CA HIS A 153 -2.29 16.80 -7.73
C HIS A 153 -2.58 15.94 -6.48
N VAL A 154 -1.63 15.83 -5.57
CA VAL A 154 -1.84 15.27 -4.22
C VAL A 154 -2.74 16.24 -3.43
N ARG A 155 -3.79 15.72 -2.78
CA ARG A 155 -4.83 16.53 -2.11
C ARG A 155 -4.84 16.36 -0.59
N SER A 156 -3.87 15.68 -0.03
CA SER A 156 -3.68 15.51 1.42
C SER A 156 -2.22 15.32 1.74
N ASN A 157 -1.90 15.24 3.04
CA ASN A 157 -0.58 14.75 3.45
C ASN A 157 -0.40 13.29 3.00
N LEU A 158 0.86 12.89 2.81
CA LEU A 158 1.25 11.52 2.52
C LEU A 158 1.28 10.73 3.83
N MET A 159 0.41 9.74 3.96
CA MET A 159 0.40 8.85 5.11
C MET A 159 1.37 7.70 4.87
N ASN A 160 2.44 7.63 5.66
CA ASN A 160 3.39 6.52 5.63
C ASN A 160 2.81 5.28 6.31
N ILE A 161 2.91 4.13 5.63
CA ILE A 161 2.55 2.81 6.18
C ILE A 161 3.86 2.06 6.46
N GLU A 162 4.09 1.73 7.72
CA GLU A 162 5.31 1.04 8.14
C GLU A 162 5.34 -0.42 7.66
N ALA A 163 6.54 -0.99 7.53
CA ALA A 163 6.71 -2.32 6.94
C ALA A 163 5.97 -3.44 7.68
N ASN A 164 5.84 -3.35 9.00
CA ASN A 164 5.06 -4.30 9.81
C ASN A 164 3.55 -4.15 9.65
N GLU A 165 3.08 -3.11 8.95
CA GLU A 165 1.67 -2.80 8.72
C GLU A 165 1.22 -3.05 7.28
N TRP A 166 2.16 -3.35 6.37
CA TRP A 166 1.84 -3.59 4.95
C TRP A 166 0.79 -4.69 4.78
N ASP A 167 0.91 -5.77 5.55
CA ASP A 167 -0.06 -6.87 5.52
C ASP A 167 -1.47 -6.46 5.98
N ILE A 168 -1.60 -5.44 6.81
CA ILE A 168 -2.90 -4.85 7.18
C ILE A 168 -3.42 -4.01 6.01
N ALA A 169 -2.56 -3.13 5.49
CA ALA A 169 -2.93 -2.14 4.49
C ALA A 169 -3.51 -2.76 3.21
N ILE A 170 -2.94 -3.88 2.75
CA ILE A 170 -3.42 -4.55 1.52
C ILE A 170 -4.84 -5.11 1.61
N PHE A 171 -5.37 -5.31 2.82
CA PHE A 171 -6.74 -5.81 3.05
C PHE A 171 -7.74 -4.70 3.40
N LEU A 172 -7.29 -3.47 3.62
CA LEU A 172 -8.19 -2.35 3.92
C LEU A 172 -9.11 -2.07 2.73
N PRO A 173 -10.41 -1.93 2.95
CA PRO A 173 -11.37 -1.57 1.91
C PRO A 173 -11.37 -0.06 1.65
N VAL A 174 -10.19 0.51 1.37
CA VAL A 174 -10.00 1.97 1.25
C VAL A 174 -9.84 2.46 -0.19
N GLN A 175 -9.76 1.57 -1.18
CA GLN A 175 -9.72 1.94 -2.59
C GLN A 175 -10.93 2.82 -2.96
N LYS A 176 -10.68 3.85 -3.78
CA LYS A 176 -11.73 4.78 -4.22
C LYS A 176 -11.65 4.98 -5.73
N PHE A 177 -12.03 3.93 -6.46
CA PHE A 177 -12.08 3.99 -7.91
C PHE A 177 -13.22 4.86 -8.42
N LYS A 178 -12.92 5.62 -9.47
CA LYS A 178 -13.89 6.34 -10.29
C LYS A 178 -13.98 5.70 -11.66
N LYS A 179 -15.18 5.68 -12.23
CA LYS A 179 -15.50 5.15 -13.56
C LYS A 179 -15.25 3.63 -13.73
N SER A 180 -14.92 2.89 -12.68
CA SER A 180 -14.75 1.44 -12.70
C SER A 180 -14.90 0.83 -11.31
N SER A 181 -14.98 -0.49 -11.24
CA SER A 181 -14.98 -1.26 -9.99
C SER A 181 -13.69 -2.08 -9.84
N PRO A 182 -13.32 -2.44 -8.60
CA PRO A 182 -12.14 -3.26 -8.37
C PRO A 182 -12.12 -4.55 -9.20
N SER A 183 -13.23 -5.28 -9.24
CA SER A 183 -13.34 -6.53 -10.01
C SER A 183 -13.09 -6.34 -11.50
N LYS A 184 -13.63 -5.27 -12.10
CA LYS A 184 -13.41 -4.95 -13.52
C LYS A 184 -11.94 -4.60 -13.79
N ILE A 185 -11.26 -3.95 -12.84
CA ILE A 185 -9.86 -3.57 -12.98
C ILE A 185 -8.97 -4.81 -12.90
N TRP A 186 -9.22 -5.69 -11.92
CA TRP A 186 -8.41 -6.90 -11.73
C TRP A 186 -8.58 -7.94 -12.84
N ASN A 187 -9.75 -8.00 -13.48
CA ASN A 187 -10.03 -8.94 -14.59
C ASN A 187 -9.47 -8.47 -15.94
N ARG A 188 -8.96 -7.24 -16.07
CA ARG A 188 -8.37 -6.73 -17.30
C ARG A 188 -6.93 -7.18 -17.54
N GLY A 189 -6.33 -7.87 -16.60
CA GLY A 189 -4.97 -8.40 -16.68
C GLY A 189 -4.90 -9.89 -17.06
N VAL A 190 -6.00 -10.47 -17.55
CA VAL A 190 -6.04 -11.85 -18.06
C VAL A 190 -6.24 -11.82 -19.56
#